data_7a5ee5aff17cbea886be73724aa0ca77
#
_entry.id   7a5ee5aff17cbea886be73724aa0ca77
#
_cell.length_a   1.000
_cell.length_b   1.000
_cell.length_c   1.000
_cell.angle_alpha   90.00
_cell.angle_beta   90.00
_cell.angle_gamma   90.00
#
_symmetry.space_group_name_H-M   'P 1'
#
loop_
_entity.id
_entity.type
_entity.pdbx_description
1 polymer ?
#
loop_
_entity_poly.entity_id
_entity_poly.type
_entity_poly.pdbx_seq_one_letter_code
_entity_poly.pdbx_strand_id
1 'polypeptide(L)'
;TFMGLDLAHGGHLSHGSPVNSSGILYNPVAYQVSPETGRVDYDNMEKVALEKKPKLIIAGASAYSRDWDYKRMREIADKVGAILMADVSHPSGLIARGILNDPLDYCHIITTTTHKTLRGPRGGMILMREDFENPWGLTTPKGEVKMMSALLNSAVFPGVQGGPLEHVIASKAVAFGEALSDEYFEYILQVKKNATVMAKAFTDRGYNIISGGTDNHLMLIDLRSKFPEVTGRMVENTLVEADITVNKNMVPFDSRSPFQTSGLRIGTPAITTRGLKEEHMEPIVELIDDVISNIDNTAKLTAVREKVNEMMSEFPLFAW
;
A
#
# COMPACT_ATOMS: atom_id res chain seq x y z
N THR A 1 -17.78 -15.84 -0.90
CA THR A 1 -16.74 -15.51 0.09
C THR A 1 -15.44 -15.18 -0.62
N PHE A 2 -14.76 -14.13 -0.19
CA PHE A 2 -13.38 -13.80 -0.57
C PHE A 2 -12.57 -13.48 0.67
N MET A 3 -11.24 -13.52 0.55
CA MET A 3 -10.33 -13.30 1.68
C MET A 3 -9.30 -12.22 1.34
N GLY A 4 -9.06 -11.29 2.27
CA GLY A 4 -8.09 -10.21 2.16
C GLY A 4 -7.39 -9.93 3.48
N LEU A 5 -6.31 -9.12 3.46
CA LEU A 5 -5.67 -8.68 4.69
C LEU A 5 -6.61 -7.77 5.48
N ASP A 6 -6.69 -8.01 6.80
CA ASP A 6 -7.51 -7.20 7.71
C ASP A 6 -7.14 -5.71 7.58
N LEU A 7 -8.16 -4.85 7.56
CA LEU A 7 -7.98 -3.40 7.42
C LEU A 7 -7.10 -2.82 8.54
N ALA A 8 -7.31 -3.30 9.78
CA ALA A 8 -6.50 -2.88 10.93
C ALA A 8 -5.05 -3.36 10.85
N HIS A 9 -4.77 -4.37 10.05
CA HIS A 9 -3.45 -4.97 9.86
C HIS A 9 -2.75 -4.47 8.58
N GLY A 10 -3.26 -3.40 7.98
CA GLY A 10 -2.70 -2.77 6.80
C GLY A 10 -3.42 -3.05 5.49
N GLY A 11 -4.53 -3.78 5.50
CA GLY A 11 -5.38 -4.01 4.33
C GLY A 11 -5.93 -2.72 3.72
N HIS A 12 -6.63 -2.84 2.59
CA HIS A 12 -7.27 -1.72 1.93
C HIS A 12 -8.80 -1.79 2.11
N LEU A 13 -9.47 -0.63 2.10
CA LEU A 13 -10.93 -0.54 2.22
C LEU A 13 -11.66 -1.43 1.19
N SER A 14 -11.16 -1.51 -0.04
CA SER A 14 -11.75 -2.35 -1.08
C SER A 14 -11.53 -3.86 -0.90
N HIS A 15 -10.79 -4.27 0.13
CA HIS A 15 -10.55 -5.68 0.45
C HIS A 15 -11.53 -6.24 1.51
N GLY A 16 -12.74 -5.69 1.58
CA GLY A 16 -13.80 -6.23 2.42
C GLY A 16 -14.26 -5.34 3.58
N SER A 17 -13.88 -4.07 3.59
CA SER A 17 -14.39 -3.14 4.61
C SER A 17 -15.93 -3.02 4.52
N PRO A 18 -16.64 -3.02 5.66
CA PRO A 18 -18.12 -2.92 5.68
C PRO A 18 -18.67 -1.61 5.13
N VAL A 19 -17.84 -0.58 4.96
CA VAL A 19 -18.22 0.68 4.33
C VAL A 19 -17.92 0.74 2.82
N ASN A 20 -17.32 -0.31 2.26
CA ASN A 20 -17.01 -0.42 0.85
C ASN A 20 -17.96 -1.42 0.17
N SER A 21 -18.23 -1.23 -1.13
CA SER A 21 -19.08 -2.15 -1.91
C SER A 21 -18.63 -3.61 -1.81
N SER A 22 -17.33 -3.87 -1.68
CA SER A 22 -16.80 -5.22 -1.51
C SER A 22 -17.27 -5.90 -0.23
N GLY A 23 -17.34 -5.16 0.89
CA GLY A 23 -17.85 -5.67 2.17
C GLY A 23 -19.38 -5.64 2.28
N ILE A 24 -20.05 -4.76 1.53
CA ILE A 24 -21.52 -4.66 1.51
C ILE A 24 -22.14 -5.79 0.66
N LEU A 25 -21.58 -6.05 -0.52
CA LEU A 25 -22.17 -6.94 -1.52
C LEU A 25 -21.68 -8.40 -1.41
N TYR A 26 -20.52 -8.62 -0.78
CA TYR A 26 -19.90 -9.93 -0.69
C TYR A 26 -19.64 -10.33 0.76
N ASN A 27 -19.17 -11.55 0.96
CA ASN A 27 -18.83 -12.09 2.28
C ASN A 27 -17.29 -12.08 2.46
N PRO A 28 -16.70 -11.02 3.04
CA PRO A 28 -15.27 -10.94 3.27
C PRO A 28 -14.86 -11.77 4.49
N VAL A 29 -13.67 -12.35 4.42
CA VAL A 29 -12.96 -13.01 5.52
C VAL A 29 -11.56 -12.41 5.58
N ALA A 30 -11.09 -12.08 6.77
CA ALA A 30 -9.77 -11.49 6.95
C ALA A 30 -8.71 -12.55 7.31
N TYR A 31 -7.50 -12.40 6.75
CA TYR A 31 -6.28 -12.93 7.34
C TYR A 31 -5.49 -11.81 7.99
N GLN A 32 -4.55 -12.15 8.85
CA GLN A 32 -3.90 -11.20 9.74
C GLN A 32 -2.37 -11.30 9.66
N VAL A 33 -1.69 -10.34 10.27
CA VAL A 33 -0.27 -10.44 10.55
C VAL A 33 -0.06 -11.13 11.91
N SER A 34 1.10 -11.77 12.08
CA SER A 34 1.52 -12.33 13.37
C SER A 34 1.73 -11.22 14.40
N PRO A 35 1.21 -11.36 15.61
CA PRO A 35 1.42 -10.38 16.67
C PRO A 35 2.90 -10.26 17.08
N GLU A 36 3.69 -11.33 16.93
CA GLU A 36 5.10 -11.37 17.30
C GLU A 36 5.98 -10.65 16.29
N THR A 37 5.66 -10.79 14.99
CA THR A 37 6.55 -10.33 13.92
C THR A 37 6.01 -9.12 13.16
N GLY A 38 4.70 -8.84 13.23
CA GLY A 38 4.03 -7.85 12.39
C GLY A 38 4.04 -8.20 10.89
N ARG A 39 4.41 -9.44 10.53
CA ARG A 39 4.41 -9.95 9.16
C ARG A 39 3.19 -10.82 8.91
N VAL A 40 2.77 -10.94 7.65
CA VAL A 40 1.65 -11.83 7.27
C VAL A 40 1.86 -13.23 7.84
N ASP A 41 0.87 -13.72 8.57
CA ASP A 41 0.85 -15.07 9.13
C ASP A 41 0.25 -16.04 8.08
N TYR A 42 1.12 -16.60 7.25
CA TYR A 42 0.70 -17.50 6.17
C TYR A 42 0.11 -18.82 6.69
N ASP A 43 0.51 -19.28 7.87
CA ASP A 43 -0.03 -20.52 8.44
C ASP A 43 -1.44 -20.30 9.01
N ASN A 44 -1.67 -19.16 9.67
CA ASN A 44 -3.02 -18.77 10.05
C ASN A 44 -3.89 -18.50 8.81
N MET A 45 -3.35 -17.84 7.79
CA MET A 45 -4.03 -17.63 6.52
C MET A 45 -4.48 -18.95 5.89
N GLU A 46 -3.62 -19.98 5.84
CA GLU A 46 -3.96 -21.29 5.32
C GLU A 46 -5.09 -21.95 6.13
N LYS A 47 -5.01 -21.92 7.45
CA LYS A 47 -6.04 -22.44 8.34
C LYS A 47 -7.40 -21.80 8.07
N VAL A 48 -7.44 -20.47 7.98
CA VAL A 48 -8.66 -19.70 7.68
C VAL A 48 -9.18 -20.02 6.28
N ALA A 49 -8.28 -20.15 5.27
CA ALA A 49 -8.68 -20.50 3.91
C ALA A 49 -9.32 -21.90 3.83
N LEU A 50 -8.75 -22.90 4.50
CA LEU A 50 -9.29 -24.24 4.55
C LEU A 50 -10.66 -24.30 5.23
N GLU A 51 -10.88 -23.50 6.29
CA GLU A 51 -12.16 -23.41 7.01
C GLU A 51 -13.23 -22.68 6.18
N LYS A 52 -12.90 -21.51 5.64
CA LYS A 52 -13.86 -20.59 5.01
C LYS A 52 -14.04 -20.80 3.50
N LYS A 53 -13.13 -21.53 2.86
CA LYS A 53 -13.13 -21.88 1.42
C LYS A 53 -13.47 -20.67 0.53
N PRO A 54 -12.68 -19.58 0.59
CA PRO A 54 -12.92 -18.41 -0.25
C PRO A 54 -12.77 -18.77 -1.72
N LYS A 55 -13.53 -18.08 -2.60
CA LYS A 55 -13.39 -18.20 -4.07
C LYS A 55 -12.29 -17.30 -4.63
N LEU A 56 -11.89 -16.30 -3.87
CA LEU A 56 -10.86 -15.31 -4.22
C LEU A 56 -10.03 -15.01 -2.97
N ILE A 57 -8.72 -14.98 -3.14
CA ILE A 57 -7.76 -14.52 -2.13
C ILE A 57 -7.05 -13.30 -2.69
N ILE A 58 -6.98 -12.22 -1.89
CA ILE A 58 -6.34 -10.96 -2.28
C ILE A 58 -5.01 -10.82 -1.54
N ALA A 59 -3.92 -10.76 -2.29
CA ALA A 59 -2.59 -10.40 -1.83
C ALA A 59 -2.39 -8.91 -2.06
N GLY A 60 -2.56 -8.08 -1.04
CA GLY A 60 -2.43 -6.64 -1.20
C GLY A 60 -2.68 -5.87 0.08
N ALA A 61 -2.08 -4.70 0.18
CA ALA A 61 -2.18 -3.85 1.35
C ALA A 61 -2.00 -2.37 0.99
N SER A 62 -2.49 -1.48 1.86
CA SER A 62 -2.21 -0.04 1.79
C SER A 62 -1.18 0.42 2.84
N ALA A 63 -0.94 -0.36 3.88
CA ALA A 63 -0.04 -0.03 4.99
C ALA A 63 0.81 -1.22 5.47
N TYR A 64 1.20 -2.09 4.56
CA TYR A 64 2.11 -3.20 4.83
C TYR A 64 3.48 -2.91 4.22
N SER A 65 4.52 -2.89 5.04
CA SER A 65 5.85 -2.43 4.66
C SER A 65 6.79 -3.54 4.16
N ARG A 66 6.35 -4.80 4.13
CA ARG A 66 7.17 -5.93 3.71
C ARG A 66 6.77 -6.44 2.33
N ASP A 67 7.69 -7.18 1.70
CA ASP A 67 7.41 -7.88 0.46
C ASP A 67 6.49 -9.09 0.69
N TRP A 68 5.87 -9.59 -0.36
CA TRP A 68 4.89 -10.67 -0.30
C TRP A 68 5.48 -11.98 -0.78
N ASP A 69 5.17 -13.08 -0.10
CA ASP A 69 5.43 -14.44 -0.58
C ASP A 69 4.25 -14.92 -1.43
N TYR A 70 4.21 -14.46 -2.70
CA TYR A 70 3.17 -14.85 -3.64
C TYR A 70 3.15 -16.35 -3.91
N LYS A 71 4.31 -17.03 -3.85
CA LYS A 71 4.41 -18.47 -4.03
C LYS A 71 3.64 -19.20 -2.91
N ARG A 72 3.90 -18.85 -1.65
CA ARG A 72 3.20 -19.45 -0.50
C ARG A 72 1.69 -19.14 -0.56
N MET A 73 1.31 -17.94 -0.97
CA MET A 73 -0.11 -17.60 -1.14
C MET A 73 -0.76 -18.38 -2.27
N ARG A 74 -0.04 -18.67 -3.35
CA ARG A 74 -0.53 -19.52 -4.45
C ARG A 74 -0.77 -20.96 -3.99
N GLU A 75 0.15 -21.52 -3.24
CA GLU A 75 -0.02 -22.86 -2.64
C GLU A 75 -1.27 -22.96 -1.75
N ILE A 76 -1.54 -21.90 -0.98
CA ILE A 76 -2.76 -21.81 -0.16
C ILE A 76 -4.02 -21.69 -1.04
N ALA A 77 -3.99 -20.86 -2.07
CA ALA A 77 -5.12 -20.67 -2.99
C ALA A 77 -5.47 -21.98 -3.71
N ASP A 78 -4.46 -22.71 -4.19
CA ASP A 78 -4.63 -23.99 -4.89
C ASP A 78 -5.28 -25.05 -3.99
N LYS A 79 -4.91 -25.11 -2.70
CA LYS A 79 -5.51 -26.06 -1.73
C LYS A 79 -7.02 -25.90 -1.57
N VAL A 80 -7.55 -24.71 -1.79
CA VAL A 80 -8.99 -24.40 -1.64
C VAL A 80 -9.70 -24.12 -2.96
N GLY A 81 -8.99 -24.19 -4.09
CA GLY A 81 -9.53 -23.87 -5.42
C GLY A 81 -9.89 -22.40 -5.59
N ALA A 82 -9.17 -21.50 -4.93
CA ALA A 82 -9.40 -20.07 -5.01
C ALA A 82 -8.60 -19.41 -6.13
N ILE A 83 -9.14 -18.36 -6.73
CA ILE A 83 -8.36 -17.42 -7.54
C ILE A 83 -7.45 -16.62 -6.60
N LEU A 84 -6.16 -16.53 -6.89
CA LEU A 84 -5.25 -15.61 -6.24
C LEU A 84 -5.14 -14.34 -7.05
N MET A 85 -5.47 -13.19 -6.45
CA MET A 85 -5.35 -11.86 -7.03
C MET A 85 -4.34 -11.04 -6.23
N ALA A 86 -3.36 -10.44 -6.89
CA ALA A 86 -2.48 -9.47 -6.27
C ALA A 86 -3.00 -8.06 -6.52
N ASP A 87 -3.27 -7.28 -5.47
CA ASP A 87 -3.44 -5.82 -5.57
C ASP A 87 -2.11 -5.15 -5.21
N VAL A 88 -1.36 -4.80 -6.26
CA VAL A 88 -0.03 -4.20 -6.14
C VAL A 88 -0.05 -2.67 -6.25
N SER A 89 -1.18 -2.04 -6.00
CA SER A 89 -1.39 -0.60 -6.16
C SER A 89 -0.32 0.27 -5.50
N HIS A 90 0.15 -0.11 -4.31
CA HIS A 90 1.18 0.64 -3.61
C HIS A 90 2.60 0.36 -4.13
N PRO A 91 3.07 -0.90 -4.22
CA PRO A 91 4.44 -1.22 -4.61
C PRO A 91 4.67 -1.38 -6.11
N SER A 92 3.67 -1.13 -6.96
CA SER A 92 3.73 -1.45 -8.40
C SER A 92 4.96 -0.89 -9.13
N GLY A 93 5.43 0.31 -8.77
CA GLY A 93 6.64 0.89 -9.35
C GLY A 93 7.91 0.13 -8.98
N LEU A 94 8.00 -0.40 -7.75
CA LEU A 94 9.13 -1.22 -7.32
C LEU A 94 9.09 -2.60 -8.00
N ILE A 95 7.91 -3.19 -8.12
CA ILE A 95 7.70 -4.49 -8.80
C ILE A 95 8.05 -4.36 -10.28
N ALA A 96 7.59 -3.32 -10.96
CA ALA A 96 7.84 -3.09 -12.39
C ALA A 96 9.34 -2.97 -12.73
N ARG A 97 10.19 -2.64 -11.76
CA ARG A 97 11.64 -2.56 -11.92
C ARG A 97 12.41 -3.70 -11.23
N GLY A 98 11.71 -4.77 -10.83
CA GLY A 98 12.33 -5.97 -10.25
C GLY A 98 12.96 -5.76 -8.86
N ILE A 99 12.52 -4.73 -8.12
CA ILE A 99 13.03 -4.42 -6.76
C ILE A 99 12.30 -5.22 -5.69
N LEU A 100 11.10 -5.66 -5.98
CA LEU A 100 10.26 -6.54 -5.15
C LEU A 100 9.81 -7.76 -5.96
N ASN A 101 9.30 -8.78 -5.27
CA ASN A 101 8.80 -10.01 -5.87
C ASN A 101 7.72 -9.73 -6.92
N ASP A 102 7.82 -10.40 -8.07
CA ASP A 102 6.84 -10.29 -9.15
C ASP A 102 5.66 -11.25 -8.90
N PRO A 103 4.42 -10.75 -8.81
CA PRO A 103 3.24 -11.59 -8.66
C PRO A 103 2.86 -12.35 -9.94
N LEU A 104 3.36 -11.94 -11.14
CA LEU A 104 2.94 -12.51 -12.43
C LEU A 104 3.17 -14.04 -12.53
N ASP A 105 4.19 -14.56 -11.85
CA ASP A 105 4.50 -16.00 -11.88
C ASP A 105 3.54 -16.84 -11.01
N TYR A 106 2.86 -16.21 -10.07
CA TYR A 106 2.08 -16.92 -9.05
C TYR A 106 0.60 -16.53 -9.03
N CYS A 107 0.27 -15.27 -9.33
CA CYS A 107 -1.09 -14.77 -9.23
C CYS A 107 -1.85 -14.95 -10.54
N HIS A 108 -3.12 -15.33 -10.45
CA HIS A 108 -4.00 -15.46 -11.60
C HIS A 108 -4.37 -14.11 -12.20
N ILE A 109 -4.59 -13.12 -11.32
CA ILE A 109 -5.00 -11.76 -11.69
C ILE A 109 -4.17 -10.77 -10.88
N ILE A 110 -3.80 -9.67 -11.49
CA ILE A 110 -3.12 -8.56 -10.83
C ILE A 110 -3.93 -7.29 -11.06
N THR A 111 -4.14 -6.54 -9.99
CA THR A 111 -4.72 -5.21 -10.06
C THR A 111 -3.73 -4.17 -9.57
N THR A 112 -3.74 -3.00 -10.17
CA THR A 112 -2.93 -1.87 -9.71
C THR A 112 -3.61 -0.54 -10.01
N THR A 113 -3.29 0.45 -9.20
CA THR A 113 -3.47 1.85 -9.56
C THR A 113 -2.26 2.35 -10.34
N THR A 114 -2.44 3.36 -11.18
CA THR A 114 -1.35 3.95 -11.98
C THR A 114 -0.75 5.22 -11.36
N HIS A 115 -1.36 5.77 -10.30
CA HIS A 115 -1.05 7.08 -9.72
C HIS A 115 -0.33 7.06 -8.36
N LYS A 116 0.27 5.92 -7.98
CA LYS A 116 1.08 5.81 -6.75
C LYS A 116 2.56 5.72 -7.11
N THR A 117 3.26 4.65 -6.76
CA THR A 117 4.68 4.52 -7.09
C THR A 117 4.97 4.50 -8.59
N LEU A 118 4.01 4.12 -9.44
CA LEU A 118 4.15 4.23 -10.91
C LEU A 118 4.16 5.68 -11.44
N ARG A 119 3.79 6.69 -10.62
CA ARG A 119 3.82 8.14 -10.96
C ARG A 119 2.98 8.53 -12.17
N GLY A 120 1.99 7.73 -12.54
CA GLY A 120 1.10 8.01 -13.66
C GLY A 120 -0.18 8.76 -13.29
N PRO A 121 -1.12 8.92 -14.23
CA PRO A 121 -2.42 9.54 -14.00
C PRO A 121 -3.27 8.66 -13.08
N ARG A 122 -4.29 9.26 -12.46
CA ARG A 122 -5.26 8.52 -11.67
C ARG A 122 -6.03 7.54 -12.54
N GLY A 123 -5.95 6.27 -12.21
CA GLY A 123 -6.59 5.18 -12.89
C GLY A 123 -6.23 3.83 -12.31
N GLY A 124 -6.82 2.79 -12.87
CA GLY A 124 -6.53 1.39 -12.51
C GLY A 124 -6.16 0.58 -13.76
N MET A 125 -5.63 -0.60 -13.51
CA MET A 125 -5.26 -1.58 -14.53
C MET A 125 -5.48 -2.98 -13.98
N ILE A 126 -5.92 -3.91 -14.83
CA ILE A 126 -6.05 -5.34 -14.55
C ILE A 126 -5.13 -6.07 -15.51
N LEU A 127 -4.33 -6.97 -14.99
CA LEU A 127 -3.34 -7.76 -15.72
C LEU A 127 -3.56 -9.24 -15.44
N MET A 128 -3.25 -10.06 -16.43
CA MET A 128 -3.11 -11.52 -16.31
C MET A 128 -1.90 -11.94 -17.15
N ARG A 129 -1.15 -12.94 -16.69
CA ARG A 129 -0.07 -13.52 -17.50
C ARG A 129 -0.65 -14.34 -18.65
N GLU A 130 -1.61 -15.20 -18.33
CA GLU A 130 -2.29 -16.09 -19.26
C GLU A 130 -3.80 -16.03 -19.01
N ASP A 131 -4.59 -16.17 -20.08
CA ASP A 131 -6.02 -16.28 -19.96
C ASP A 131 -6.41 -17.73 -19.62
N PHE A 132 -7.50 -17.92 -18.89
CA PHE A 132 -7.94 -19.24 -18.44
C PHE A 132 -9.47 -19.34 -18.38
N GLU A 133 -9.99 -20.55 -18.42
CA GLU A 133 -11.42 -20.80 -18.24
C GLU A 133 -11.84 -20.44 -16.82
N ASN A 134 -12.99 -19.77 -16.68
CA ASN A 134 -13.47 -19.45 -15.35
C ASN A 134 -13.79 -20.72 -14.53
N PRO A 135 -13.36 -20.80 -13.25
CA PRO A 135 -13.55 -22.00 -12.44
C PRO A 135 -14.99 -22.16 -11.91
N TRP A 136 -15.89 -21.24 -12.27
CA TRP A 136 -17.28 -21.25 -11.78
C TRP A 136 -18.27 -21.85 -12.77
N GLY A 137 -17.80 -22.34 -13.92
CA GLY A 137 -18.64 -22.96 -14.95
C GLY A 137 -19.59 -21.99 -15.64
N LEU A 138 -19.29 -20.68 -15.66
CA LEU A 138 -20.10 -19.71 -16.39
C LEU A 138 -19.91 -19.89 -17.89
N THR A 139 -21.01 -20.03 -18.62
CA THR A 139 -21.01 -20.34 -20.06
C THR A 139 -21.56 -19.18 -20.90
N THR A 140 -21.23 -19.21 -22.18
CA THR A 140 -21.88 -18.40 -23.23
C THR A 140 -23.28 -18.96 -23.53
N PRO A 141 -24.14 -18.23 -24.24
CA PRO A 141 -25.42 -18.77 -24.70
C PRO A 141 -25.31 -20.05 -25.58
N LYS A 142 -24.11 -20.30 -26.14
CA LYS A 142 -23.82 -21.52 -26.93
C LYS A 142 -23.33 -22.69 -26.09
N GLY A 143 -23.20 -22.50 -24.76
CA GLY A 143 -22.75 -23.56 -23.83
C GLY A 143 -21.22 -23.65 -23.67
N GLU A 144 -20.44 -22.78 -24.31
CA GLU A 144 -18.98 -22.75 -24.17
C GLU A 144 -18.58 -22.08 -22.85
N VAL A 145 -17.58 -22.59 -22.13
CA VAL A 145 -17.06 -21.98 -20.90
C VAL A 145 -16.43 -20.63 -21.23
N LYS A 146 -16.81 -19.59 -20.49
CA LYS A 146 -16.24 -18.24 -20.67
C LYS A 146 -14.82 -18.17 -20.14
N MET A 147 -13.94 -17.56 -20.89
CA MET A 147 -12.59 -17.21 -20.44
C MET A 147 -12.66 -16.11 -19.37
N MET A 148 -11.67 -16.08 -18.47
CA MET A 148 -11.61 -15.07 -17.40
C MET A 148 -11.49 -13.66 -17.93
N SER A 149 -10.73 -13.44 -19.01
CA SER A 149 -10.64 -12.13 -19.67
C SER A 149 -11.99 -11.59 -20.13
N ALA A 150 -12.86 -12.46 -20.67
CA ALA A 150 -14.20 -12.09 -21.10
C ALA A 150 -15.08 -11.66 -19.91
N LEU A 151 -14.95 -12.32 -18.76
CA LEU A 151 -15.66 -11.96 -17.54
C LEU A 151 -15.16 -10.62 -16.99
N LEU A 152 -13.85 -10.41 -16.93
CA LEU A 152 -13.25 -9.15 -16.45
C LEU A 152 -13.60 -7.99 -17.36
N ASN A 153 -13.50 -8.15 -18.69
CA ASN A 153 -13.87 -7.12 -19.64
C ASN A 153 -15.36 -6.75 -19.50
N SER A 154 -16.25 -7.73 -19.38
CA SER A 154 -17.67 -7.48 -19.18
C SER A 154 -17.98 -6.81 -17.84
N ALA A 155 -17.23 -7.13 -16.78
CA ALA A 155 -17.36 -6.49 -15.47
C ALA A 155 -16.90 -5.03 -15.52
N VAL A 156 -15.86 -4.72 -16.28
CA VAL A 156 -15.39 -3.34 -16.48
C VAL A 156 -16.39 -2.59 -17.36
N PHE A 157 -16.66 -3.09 -18.56
CA PHE A 157 -17.59 -2.47 -19.50
C PHE A 157 -18.48 -3.55 -20.15
N PRO A 158 -19.81 -3.43 -20.08
CA PRO A 158 -20.58 -2.29 -19.55
C PRO A 158 -20.91 -2.38 -18.05
N GLY A 159 -20.26 -3.28 -17.27
CA GLY A 159 -20.63 -3.56 -15.89
C GLY A 159 -20.58 -2.35 -14.96
N VAL A 160 -19.50 -1.58 -14.97
CA VAL A 160 -19.31 -0.41 -14.07
C VAL A 160 -18.77 0.84 -14.76
N GLN A 161 -18.20 0.70 -15.97
CA GLN A 161 -17.62 1.81 -16.75
C GLN A 161 -18.49 2.14 -17.96
N GLY A 162 -18.29 3.34 -18.51
CA GLY A 162 -18.85 3.79 -19.79
C GLY A 162 -17.74 4.11 -20.80
N GLY A 163 -17.88 5.19 -21.55
CA GLY A 163 -16.89 5.65 -22.51
C GLY A 163 -15.53 5.90 -21.85
N PRO A 164 -14.43 5.45 -22.48
CA PRO A 164 -13.10 5.57 -21.91
C PRO A 164 -12.59 7.02 -21.87
N LEU A 165 -11.79 7.36 -20.88
CA LEU A 165 -11.09 8.64 -20.80
C LEU A 165 -9.77 8.53 -21.56
N GLU A 166 -9.79 8.81 -22.87
CA GLU A 166 -8.66 8.58 -23.78
C GLU A 166 -7.41 9.39 -23.39
N HIS A 167 -7.57 10.61 -22.85
CA HIS A 167 -6.46 11.40 -22.34
C HIS A 167 -5.77 10.73 -21.13
N VAL A 168 -6.53 10.01 -20.27
CA VAL A 168 -5.96 9.21 -19.18
C VAL A 168 -5.21 7.99 -19.74
N ILE A 169 -5.76 7.35 -20.78
CA ILE A 169 -5.10 6.21 -21.45
C ILE A 169 -3.77 6.66 -22.06
N ALA A 170 -3.77 7.78 -22.78
CA ALA A 170 -2.55 8.36 -23.34
C ALA A 170 -1.53 8.72 -22.25
N SER A 171 -1.98 9.33 -21.15
CA SER A 171 -1.11 9.64 -20.01
C SER A 171 -0.54 8.39 -19.34
N LYS A 172 -1.28 7.28 -19.28
CA LYS A 172 -0.75 5.99 -18.81
C LYS A 172 0.35 5.48 -19.72
N ALA A 173 0.19 5.59 -21.05
CA ALA A 173 1.22 5.16 -22.01
C ALA A 173 2.54 5.93 -21.81
N VAL A 174 2.45 7.25 -21.60
CA VAL A 174 3.62 8.07 -21.27
C VAL A 174 4.25 7.61 -19.95
N ALA A 175 3.46 7.48 -18.89
CA ALA A 175 3.95 7.04 -17.58
C ALA A 175 4.61 5.66 -17.61
N PHE A 176 4.11 4.72 -18.43
CA PHE A 176 4.72 3.40 -18.58
C PHE A 176 6.02 3.48 -19.37
N GLY A 177 6.10 4.36 -20.38
CA GLY A 177 7.34 4.65 -21.08
C GLY A 177 8.40 5.21 -20.15
N GLU A 178 8.04 6.17 -19.28
CA GLU A 178 8.93 6.69 -18.24
C GLU A 178 9.35 5.61 -17.25
N ALA A 179 8.41 4.75 -16.80
CA ALA A 179 8.70 3.66 -15.85
C ALA A 179 9.69 2.61 -16.40
N LEU A 180 9.89 2.54 -17.71
CA LEU A 180 10.88 1.68 -18.36
C LEU A 180 12.27 2.32 -18.43
N SER A 181 12.41 3.63 -18.18
CA SER A 181 13.68 4.35 -18.28
C SER A 181 14.63 4.04 -17.13
N ASP A 182 15.92 4.29 -17.35
CA ASP A 182 16.95 4.16 -16.31
C ASP A 182 16.80 5.22 -15.23
N GLU A 183 16.35 6.43 -15.58
CA GLU A 183 16.08 7.50 -14.62
C GLU A 183 14.98 7.10 -13.63
N TYR A 184 13.95 6.42 -14.11
CA TYR A 184 12.92 5.91 -13.22
C TYR A 184 13.44 4.78 -12.32
N PHE A 185 14.32 3.91 -12.83
CA PHE A 185 14.96 2.87 -12.02
C PHE A 185 15.77 3.48 -10.87
N GLU A 186 16.60 4.48 -11.16
CA GLU A 186 17.37 5.20 -10.14
C GLU A 186 16.45 5.88 -9.11
N TYR A 187 15.39 6.53 -9.58
CA TYR A 187 14.40 7.15 -8.71
C TYR A 187 13.76 6.15 -7.74
N ILE A 188 13.24 5.02 -8.26
CA ILE A 188 12.49 4.08 -7.41
C ILE A 188 13.41 3.30 -6.47
N LEU A 189 14.67 3.10 -6.86
CA LEU A 189 15.70 2.57 -5.99
C LEU A 189 16.03 3.56 -4.86
N GLN A 190 16.14 4.86 -5.18
CA GLN A 190 16.32 5.92 -4.19
C GLN A 190 15.15 6.00 -3.21
N VAL A 191 13.92 5.83 -3.68
CA VAL A 191 12.72 5.75 -2.82
C VAL A 191 12.89 4.66 -1.75
N LYS A 192 13.33 3.47 -2.13
CA LYS A 192 13.56 2.36 -1.20
C LYS A 192 14.70 2.64 -0.23
N LYS A 193 15.82 3.20 -0.69
CA LYS A 193 16.96 3.60 0.16
C LYS A 193 16.51 4.61 1.22
N ASN A 194 15.82 5.67 0.80
CA ASN A 194 15.28 6.68 1.70
C ASN A 194 14.35 6.06 2.75
N ALA A 195 13.45 5.16 2.35
CA ALA A 195 12.54 4.49 3.29
C ALA A 195 13.30 3.64 4.33
N THR A 196 14.34 2.95 3.92
CA THR A 196 15.18 2.13 4.81
C THR A 196 15.89 2.99 5.86
N VAL A 197 16.50 4.10 5.44
CA VAL A 197 17.22 5.03 6.34
C VAL A 197 16.23 5.72 7.28
N MET A 198 15.10 6.18 6.75
CA MET A 198 14.04 6.82 7.56
C MET A 198 13.48 5.88 8.62
N ALA A 199 13.20 4.61 8.28
CA ALA A 199 12.72 3.61 9.24
C ALA A 199 13.75 3.36 10.34
N LYS A 200 15.04 3.27 9.99
CA LYS A 200 16.13 3.15 10.97
C LYS A 200 16.20 4.37 11.89
N ALA A 201 16.13 5.58 11.35
CA ALA A 201 16.16 6.82 12.12
C ALA A 201 15.02 6.93 13.15
N PHE A 202 13.81 6.45 12.80
CA PHE A 202 12.71 6.33 13.76
C PHE A 202 12.99 5.28 14.84
N THR A 203 13.51 4.11 14.45
CA THR A 203 13.85 3.04 15.41
C THR A 203 14.92 3.51 16.39
N ASP A 204 15.96 4.18 15.93
CA ASP A 204 17.04 4.73 16.74
C ASP A 204 16.53 5.77 17.77
N ARG A 205 15.40 6.42 17.48
CA ARG A 205 14.68 7.35 18.39
C ARG A 205 13.63 6.66 19.28
N GLY A 206 13.58 5.33 19.28
CA GLY A 206 12.70 4.53 20.15
C GLY A 206 11.27 4.36 19.66
N TYR A 207 10.99 4.67 18.38
CA TYR A 207 9.72 4.31 17.77
C TYR A 207 9.69 2.83 17.39
N ASN A 208 8.52 2.21 17.52
CA ASN A 208 8.30 0.87 17.04
C ASN A 208 7.81 0.92 15.58
N ILE A 209 8.63 0.41 14.66
CA ILE A 209 8.23 0.22 13.27
C ILE A 209 7.61 -1.17 13.13
N ILE A 210 6.34 -1.24 12.75
CA ILE A 210 5.64 -2.52 12.55
C ILE A 210 6.44 -3.39 11.58
N SER A 211 6.60 -4.65 11.91
CA SER A 211 7.45 -5.64 11.24
C SER A 211 8.97 -5.38 11.32
N GLY A 212 9.42 -4.44 12.16
CA GLY A 212 10.83 -4.14 12.38
C GLY A 212 11.54 -3.44 11.23
N GLY A 213 10.80 -2.77 10.31
CA GLY A 213 11.37 -2.00 9.20
C GLY A 213 10.56 -2.06 7.92
N THR A 214 11.21 -1.81 6.78
CA THR A 214 10.55 -1.78 5.46
C THR A 214 11.39 -2.42 4.37
N ASP A 215 10.72 -3.08 3.42
CA ASP A 215 11.28 -3.60 2.18
C ASP A 215 10.88 -2.74 0.97
N ASN A 216 9.93 -1.80 1.16
CA ASN A 216 9.35 -1.00 0.08
C ASN A 216 9.46 0.52 0.32
N HIS A 217 8.48 1.31 -0.09
CA HIS A 217 8.47 2.77 -0.10
C HIS A 217 7.82 3.42 1.12
N LEU A 218 7.27 2.63 2.04
CA LEU A 218 6.53 3.14 3.21
C LEU A 218 6.91 2.39 4.48
N MET A 219 6.56 2.97 5.62
CA MET A 219 6.63 2.34 6.92
C MET A 219 5.39 2.64 7.73
N LEU A 220 5.06 1.75 8.65
CA LEU A 220 3.98 1.90 9.62
C LEU A 220 4.58 2.02 11.02
N ILE A 221 4.36 3.16 11.66
CA ILE A 221 4.90 3.53 12.96
C ILE A 221 3.82 3.31 14.01
N ASP A 222 4.14 2.56 15.07
CA ASP A 222 3.30 2.40 16.25
C ASP A 222 3.72 3.42 17.32
N LEU A 223 2.81 4.33 17.66
CA LEU A 223 3.05 5.38 18.65
C LEU A 223 2.97 4.88 20.10
N ARG A 224 2.27 3.75 20.32
CA ARG A 224 1.95 3.26 21.68
C ARG A 224 3.17 2.99 22.54
N SER A 225 4.29 2.58 21.91
CA SER A 225 5.52 2.24 22.64
C SER A 225 6.23 3.46 23.22
N LYS A 226 6.19 4.61 22.54
CA LYS A 226 6.91 5.83 22.95
C LYS A 226 5.95 6.89 23.52
N PHE A 227 4.73 6.98 22.97
CA PHE A 227 3.74 8.00 23.32
C PHE A 227 2.36 7.35 23.53
N PRO A 228 2.13 6.62 24.64
CA PRO A 228 0.92 5.82 24.85
C PRO A 228 -0.38 6.64 24.88
N GLU A 229 -0.31 7.91 25.27
CA GLU A 229 -1.49 8.80 25.33
C GLU A 229 -1.77 9.52 24.00
N VAL A 230 -0.80 9.54 23.07
CA VAL A 230 -0.92 10.25 21.80
C VAL A 230 -1.61 9.38 20.76
N THR A 231 -2.56 9.94 20.02
CA THR A 231 -3.26 9.26 18.93
C THR A 231 -2.67 9.61 17.57
N GLY A 232 -2.84 8.72 16.58
CA GLY A 232 -2.44 9.02 15.21
C GLY A 232 -3.13 10.28 14.66
N ARG A 233 -4.40 10.52 15.06
CA ARG A 233 -5.13 11.75 14.69
C ARG A 233 -4.50 13.01 15.26
N MET A 234 -4.09 13.00 16.52
CA MET A 234 -3.41 14.15 17.13
C MET A 234 -2.14 14.47 16.35
N VAL A 235 -1.30 13.44 16.11
CA VAL A 235 -0.03 13.62 15.39
C VAL A 235 -0.25 14.07 13.94
N GLU A 236 -1.21 13.45 13.22
CA GLU A 236 -1.54 13.87 11.84
C GLU A 236 -1.89 15.37 11.79
N ASN A 237 -2.76 15.83 12.68
CA ASN A 237 -3.19 17.23 12.71
C ASN A 237 -2.04 18.18 13.07
N THR A 238 -1.24 17.86 14.09
CA THR A 238 -0.14 18.70 14.55
C THR A 238 1.01 18.77 13.52
N LEU A 239 1.30 17.65 12.83
CA LEU A 239 2.29 17.65 11.76
C LEU A 239 1.87 18.54 10.58
N VAL A 240 0.57 18.57 10.26
CA VAL A 240 0.03 19.49 9.22
C VAL A 240 0.26 20.95 9.61
N GLU A 241 0.16 21.32 10.89
CA GLU A 241 0.47 22.68 11.37
C GLU A 241 1.96 23.04 11.17
N ALA A 242 2.83 22.04 11.14
CA ALA A 242 4.26 22.18 10.84
C ALA A 242 4.60 21.98 9.35
N ASP A 243 3.62 21.99 8.44
CA ASP A 243 3.75 21.75 7.00
C ASP A 243 4.32 20.37 6.63
N ILE A 244 4.11 19.36 7.51
CA ILE A 244 4.48 17.96 7.28
C ILE A 244 3.22 17.13 7.09
N THR A 245 3.05 16.51 5.92
CA THR A 245 1.87 15.69 5.62
C THR A 245 2.17 14.21 5.79
N VAL A 246 1.41 13.56 6.66
CA VAL A 246 1.42 12.11 6.88
C VAL A 246 -0.01 11.59 6.96
N ASN A 247 -0.20 10.26 7.08
CA ASN A 247 -1.51 9.68 7.33
C ASN A 247 -1.54 9.01 8.71
N LYS A 248 -2.56 9.33 9.53
CA LYS A 248 -2.89 8.46 10.65
C LYS A 248 -3.29 7.08 10.12
N ASN A 249 -2.92 6.04 10.82
CA ASN A 249 -3.19 4.66 10.42
C ASN A 249 -3.42 3.78 11.64
N MET A 250 -4.33 2.83 11.52
CA MET A 250 -4.41 1.75 12.50
C MET A 250 -3.12 0.94 12.45
N VAL A 251 -2.73 0.41 13.59
CA VAL A 251 -1.65 -0.57 13.69
C VAL A 251 -2.25 -1.94 14.02
N PRO A 252 -1.57 -3.04 13.72
CA PRO A 252 -2.08 -4.36 14.08
C PRO A 252 -2.48 -4.44 15.55
N PHE A 253 -3.64 -5.05 15.80
CA PHE A 253 -4.22 -5.17 17.14
C PHE A 253 -4.46 -3.81 17.83
N ASP A 254 -4.82 -2.79 17.06
CA ASP A 254 -5.14 -1.47 17.59
C ASP A 254 -6.44 -1.52 18.40
N SER A 255 -6.38 -1.03 19.64
CA SER A 255 -7.55 -0.91 20.51
C SER A 255 -8.35 0.39 20.28
N ARG A 256 -7.78 1.34 19.54
CA ARG A 256 -8.42 2.62 19.22
C ARG A 256 -9.29 2.51 17.98
N SER A 257 -10.27 3.38 17.86
CA SER A 257 -11.13 3.42 16.69
C SER A 257 -10.37 3.87 15.43
N PRO A 258 -10.85 3.55 14.20
CA PRO A 258 -10.27 4.02 12.95
C PRO A 258 -10.22 5.55 12.81
N PHE A 259 -11.00 6.29 13.60
CA PHE A 259 -10.99 7.76 13.61
C PHE A 259 -9.86 8.35 14.46
N GLN A 260 -9.35 7.60 15.44
CA GLN A 260 -8.27 8.02 16.34
C GLN A 260 -6.93 7.41 15.93
N THR A 261 -6.90 6.09 15.77
CA THR A 261 -5.74 5.25 15.46
C THR A 261 -4.57 5.37 16.45
N SER A 262 -3.68 4.42 16.43
CA SER A 262 -2.47 4.44 17.27
C SER A 262 -1.17 4.57 16.45
N GLY A 263 -1.26 4.75 15.15
CA GLY A 263 -0.08 4.80 14.31
C GLY A 263 -0.13 5.83 13.20
N LEU A 264 1.00 5.89 12.49
CA LEU A 264 1.24 6.73 11.33
C LEU A 264 1.77 5.89 10.19
N ARG A 265 1.30 6.17 8.99
CA ARG A 265 1.91 5.68 7.75
C ARG A 265 2.70 6.81 7.10
N ILE A 266 3.99 6.57 6.88
CA ILE A 266 4.90 7.50 6.23
C ILE A 266 5.51 6.81 5.01
N GLY A 267 5.73 7.55 3.93
CA GLY A 267 6.36 7.06 2.71
C GLY A 267 7.27 8.09 2.06
N THR A 268 8.21 7.63 1.27
CA THR A 268 9.29 8.45 0.72
C THR A 268 9.16 8.87 -0.76
N PRO A 269 8.19 8.40 -1.57
CA PRO A 269 8.14 8.75 -3.00
C PRO A 269 8.07 10.25 -3.27
N ALA A 270 7.26 11.00 -2.53
CA ALA A 270 7.06 12.43 -2.76
C ALA A 270 8.33 13.25 -2.48
N ILE A 271 9.01 12.98 -1.37
CA ILE A 271 10.26 13.68 -1.03
C ILE A 271 11.40 13.26 -1.95
N THR A 272 11.46 12.00 -2.38
CA THR A 272 12.44 11.54 -3.38
C THR A 272 12.23 12.22 -4.74
N THR A 273 10.98 12.44 -5.15
CA THR A 273 10.66 13.21 -6.37
C THR A 273 11.19 14.65 -6.30
N ARG A 274 11.25 15.23 -5.11
CA ARG A 274 11.81 16.58 -4.88
C ARG A 274 13.34 16.57 -4.83
N GLY A 275 14.00 15.43 -4.87
CA GLY A 275 15.47 15.31 -4.89
C GLY A 275 16.13 14.98 -3.56
N LEU A 276 15.33 14.71 -2.49
CA LEU A 276 15.89 14.33 -1.19
C LEU A 276 16.45 12.91 -1.25
N LYS A 277 17.57 12.70 -0.55
CA LYS A 277 18.31 11.44 -0.48
C LYS A 277 18.51 11.01 0.97
N GLU A 278 19.30 9.94 1.17
CA GLU A 278 19.50 9.31 2.48
C GLU A 278 19.94 10.29 3.56
N GLU A 279 20.84 11.24 3.25
CA GLU A 279 21.37 12.24 4.19
C GLU A 279 20.30 13.19 4.76
N HIS A 280 19.17 13.32 4.09
CA HIS A 280 18.05 14.18 4.53
C HIS A 280 17.07 13.43 5.44
N MET A 281 17.13 12.10 5.49
CA MET A 281 16.10 11.32 6.19
C MET A 281 16.17 11.47 7.70
N GLU A 282 17.37 11.52 8.28
CA GLU A 282 17.54 11.72 9.72
C GLU A 282 17.08 13.11 10.17
N PRO A 283 17.46 14.23 9.52
CA PRO A 283 16.90 15.54 9.79
C PRO A 283 15.36 15.63 9.71
N ILE A 284 14.75 14.96 8.72
CA ILE A 284 13.29 14.92 8.60
C ILE A 284 12.66 14.19 9.79
N VAL A 285 13.23 13.06 10.20
CA VAL A 285 12.74 12.29 11.36
C VAL A 285 12.91 13.09 12.65
N GLU A 286 13.99 13.86 12.79
CA GLU A 286 14.20 14.77 13.93
C GLU A 286 13.07 15.82 14.00
N LEU A 287 12.74 16.47 12.88
CA LEU A 287 11.65 17.44 12.83
C LEU A 287 10.29 16.81 13.16
N ILE A 288 10.03 15.59 12.70
CA ILE A 288 8.81 14.85 13.05
C ILE A 288 8.78 14.51 14.55
N ASP A 289 9.89 14.03 15.11
CA ASP A 289 10.01 13.71 16.54
C ASP A 289 9.85 14.94 17.42
N ASP A 290 10.41 16.09 16.99
CA ASP A 290 10.25 17.38 17.67
C ASP A 290 8.76 17.80 17.73
N VAL A 291 7.99 17.62 16.65
CA VAL A 291 6.56 17.91 16.63
C VAL A 291 5.80 16.97 17.57
N ILE A 292 6.05 15.66 17.48
CA ILE A 292 5.33 14.67 18.29
C ILE A 292 5.62 14.84 19.78
N SER A 293 6.87 15.19 20.12
CA SER A 293 7.29 15.42 21.50
C SER A 293 6.78 16.74 22.10
N ASN A 294 6.28 17.66 21.27
CA ASN A 294 5.86 19.01 21.66
C ASN A 294 4.46 19.38 21.13
N ILE A 295 3.53 18.42 21.07
CA ILE A 295 2.20 18.56 20.45
C ILE A 295 1.46 19.83 20.93
N ASP A 296 1.54 20.17 22.21
CA ASP A 296 0.82 21.31 22.82
C ASP A 296 1.65 22.61 22.85
N ASN A 297 2.85 22.62 22.24
CA ASN A 297 3.75 23.76 22.30
C ASN A 297 3.78 24.54 20.98
N THR A 298 2.87 25.50 20.82
CA THR A 298 2.74 26.31 19.59
C THR A 298 4.04 27.00 19.18
N ALA A 299 4.86 27.49 20.12
CA ALA A 299 6.13 28.14 19.79
C ALA A 299 7.14 27.16 19.17
N LYS A 300 7.19 25.94 19.68
CA LYS A 300 8.00 24.87 19.11
C LYS A 300 7.50 24.43 17.73
N LEU A 301 6.19 24.29 17.57
CA LEU A 301 5.59 23.95 16.27
C LEU A 301 5.91 24.99 15.20
N THR A 302 5.81 26.28 15.54
CA THR A 302 6.20 27.38 14.64
C THR A 302 7.68 27.28 14.26
N ALA A 303 8.58 27.06 15.22
CA ALA A 303 10.01 26.93 14.95
C ALA A 303 10.33 25.71 14.07
N VAL A 304 9.63 24.57 14.25
CA VAL A 304 9.77 23.40 13.37
C VAL A 304 9.27 23.73 11.96
N ARG A 305 8.12 24.38 11.83
CA ARG A 305 7.58 24.81 10.54
C ARG A 305 8.54 25.68 9.76
N GLU A 306 9.20 26.64 10.42
CA GLU A 306 10.22 27.50 9.79
C GLU A 306 11.39 26.66 9.25
N LYS A 307 11.91 25.70 10.03
CA LYS A 307 12.97 24.78 9.60
C LYS A 307 12.54 23.88 8.43
N VAL A 308 11.30 23.37 8.45
CA VAL A 308 10.73 22.57 7.35
C VAL A 308 10.71 23.41 6.08
N ASN A 309 10.22 24.65 6.15
CA ASN A 309 10.12 25.53 4.99
C ASN A 309 11.50 25.96 4.47
N GLU A 310 12.46 26.23 5.37
CA GLU A 310 13.85 26.51 5.00
C GLU A 310 14.47 25.32 4.25
N MET A 311 14.43 24.11 4.83
CA MET A 311 14.94 22.89 4.18
C MET A 311 14.27 22.67 2.81
N MET A 312 12.95 22.76 2.75
CA MET A 312 12.21 22.45 1.53
C MET A 312 12.28 23.52 0.45
N SER A 313 12.77 24.72 0.77
CA SER A 313 13.04 25.78 -0.22
C SER A 313 14.16 25.39 -1.21
N GLU A 314 15.09 24.54 -0.77
CA GLU A 314 16.16 23.99 -1.61
C GLU A 314 15.68 22.87 -2.56
N PHE A 315 14.48 22.32 -2.31
CA PHE A 315 13.88 21.22 -3.05
C PHE A 315 12.48 21.58 -3.59
N PRO A 316 12.36 22.60 -4.46
CA PRO A 316 11.06 23.05 -4.96
C PRO A 316 10.40 22.00 -5.84
N LEU A 317 9.05 21.96 -5.81
CA LEU A 317 8.27 21.19 -6.77
C LEU A 317 8.29 21.92 -8.14
N PHE A 318 8.31 21.12 -9.22
CA PHE A 318 8.25 21.65 -10.59
C PHE A 318 9.39 22.63 -10.94
N ALA A 319 10.55 22.43 -10.34
CA ALA A 319 11.76 23.18 -10.69
C ALA A 319 12.48 22.50 -11.87
N TRP A 320 12.13 22.88 -13.09
CA TRP A 320 12.80 22.51 -14.34
C TRP A 320 13.15 23.75 -15.17
#